data_b10178d724fa9607f5a525e403f52c20
#
_entry.id   b10178d724fa9607f5a525e403f52c20
#
_cell.length_a   1.000
_cell.length_b   1.000
_cell.length_c   1.000
_cell.angle_alpha   90.00
_cell.angle_beta   90.00
_cell.angle_gamma   90.00
#
_symmetry.space_group_name_H-M   'P 1'
#
loop_
_entity.id
_entity.type
_entity.pdbx_description
1 polymer ?
#
loop_
_entity_poly.entity_id
_entity_poly.type
_entity_poly.pdbx_seq_one_letter_code
_entity_poly.pdbx_strand_id
1 'polypeptide(L)'
;MAGLPNGRYRIAFTNEQFLTAVEPGPGAPLVLLPPGSGLSEEWEVRGNGNGTHTVRIPDVDAYVSFDGEPDMHEPALVLPESREWRLIPGMKPGTYFIGVTDAPMRLGLSLLRIFPPRVALAPEYGDPYQAWTFQPVDY
;
A
#
# COMPACT_ATOMS: atom_id res chain seq x y z
N MET A 1 -18.30 -9.13 10.28
CA MET A 1 -17.71 -7.83 9.99
C MET A 1 -16.99 -7.87 8.65
N ALA A 2 -17.37 -7.02 7.78
CA ALA A 2 -16.82 -7.02 6.45
C ALA A 2 -15.52 -6.19 6.39
N GLY A 3 -14.48 -6.77 5.85
CA GLY A 3 -13.32 -5.99 5.48
C GLY A 3 -13.53 -5.31 4.14
N LEU A 4 -12.47 -4.84 3.55
CA LEU A 4 -12.53 -4.20 2.25
C LEU A 4 -12.88 -5.25 1.19
N PRO A 5 -13.89 -5.00 0.34
CA PRO A 5 -14.24 -5.97 -0.71
C PRO A 5 -13.11 -6.14 -1.71
N ASN A 6 -13.02 -7.34 -2.29
CA ASN A 6 -12.09 -7.58 -3.38
C ASN A 6 -12.42 -6.67 -4.55
N GLY A 7 -11.41 -6.14 -5.21
CA GLY A 7 -11.61 -5.28 -6.35
C GLY A 7 -10.39 -4.44 -6.66
N ARG A 8 -10.56 -3.49 -7.57
CA ARG A 8 -9.51 -2.57 -7.94
C ARG A 8 -9.71 -1.23 -7.27
N TYR A 9 -8.63 -0.67 -6.78
CA TYR A 9 -8.65 0.57 -6.01
C TYR A 9 -7.47 1.44 -6.40
N ARG A 10 -7.66 2.75 -6.25
CA ARG A 10 -6.56 3.67 -6.11
C ARG A 10 -6.35 3.89 -4.63
N ILE A 11 -5.10 3.88 -4.20
CA ILE A 11 -4.78 3.97 -2.78
C ILE A 11 -4.10 5.31 -2.55
N ALA A 12 -4.79 6.22 -1.88
CA ALA A 12 -4.34 7.59 -1.73
C ALA A 12 -3.85 7.87 -0.32
N PHE A 13 -2.71 8.51 -0.20
CA PHE A 13 -2.23 9.02 1.09
C PHE A 13 -2.82 10.41 1.34
N THR A 14 -2.79 11.26 0.32
CA THR A 14 -3.50 12.55 0.32
C THR A 14 -4.24 12.67 -1.01
N ASN A 15 -4.95 13.79 -1.21
CA ASN A 15 -5.68 14.02 -2.46
C ASN A 15 -4.79 14.06 -3.70
N GLU A 16 -3.51 14.31 -3.51
CA GLU A 16 -2.57 14.43 -4.62
C GLU A 16 -1.43 13.42 -4.55
N GLN A 17 -1.48 12.49 -3.63
CA GLN A 17 -0.41 11.51 -3.44
C GLN A 17 -1.00 10.11 -3.44
N PHE A 18 -0.83 9.42 -4.55
CA PHE A 18 -1.36 8.07 -4.73
C PHE A 18 -0.22 7.06 -4.74
N LEU A 19 -0.48 5.90 -4.13
CA LEU A 19 0.47 4.79 -4.16
C LEU A 19 0.71 4.38 -5.61
N THR A 20 1.94 4.45 -6.05
CA THR A 20 2.29 4.26 -7.46
C THR A 20 3.53 3.38 -7.57
N ALA A 21 3.50 2.45 -8.53
CA ALA A 21 4.68 1.68 -8.90
C ALA A 21 5.33 2.36 -10.10
N VAL A 22 6.61 2.71 -9.94
CA VAL A 22 7.35 3.39 -11.01
C VAL A 22 7.48 2.48 -12.22
N GLU A 23 7.67 1.18 -11.97
CA GLU A 23 7.70 0.18 -13.02
C GLU A 23 7.25 -1.15 -12.44
N PRO A 24 6.76 -2.09 -13.26
CA PRO A 24 6.26 -3.36 -12.74
C PRO A 24 7.34 -4.38 -12.43
N GLY A 25 8.61 -4.05 -12.59
CA GLY A 25 9.70 -4.99 -12.36
C GLY A 25 9.97 -5.23 -10.88
N PRO A 26 10.51 -6.41 -10.53
CA PRO A 26 10.82 -6.73 -9.14
C PRO A 26 11.82 -5.75 -8.54
N GLY A 27 11.56 -5.36 -7.29
CA GLY A 27 12.43 -4.45 -6.57
C GLY A 27 12.18 -2.98 -6.87
N ALA A 28 11.20 -2.65 -7.72
CA ALA A 28 10.86 -1.26 -8.00
C ALA A 28 10.29 -0.60 -6.76
N PRO A 29 10.75 0.61 -6.40
CA PRO A 29 10.23 1.27 -5.22
C PRO A 29 8.81 1.77 -5.44
N LEU A 30 8.04 1.79 -4.35
CA LEU A 30 6.72 2.41 -4.34
C LEU A 30 6.87 3.87 -3.98
N VAL A 31 6.17 4.73 -4.71
CA VAL A 31 6.29 6.17 -4.53
C VAL A 31 4.90 6.78 -4.46
N LEU A 32 4.85 8.04 -4.08
CA LEU A 32 3.60 8.82 -4.05
C LEU A 32 3.65 9.84 -5.18
N LEU A 33 2.67 9.75 -6.08
CA LEU A 33 2.59 10.64 -7.24
C LEU A 33 1.17 11.17 -7.39
N PRO A 34 1.00 12.32 -8.05
CA PRO A 34 -0.33 12.84 -8.35
C PRO A 34 -1.11 11.89 -9.26
N PRO A 35 -2.45 11.95 -9.22
CA PRO A 35 -3.26 11.11 -10.11
C PRO A 35 -2.98 11.44 -11.56
N GLY A 36 -3.08 10.43 -12.42
CA GLY A 36 -2.87 10.62 -13.85
C GLY A 36 -1.41 10.70 -14.28
N SER A 37 -0.51 10.15 -13.46
CA SER A 37 0.92 10.15 -13.78
C SER A 37 1.27 9.28 -14.99
N GLY A 38 0.36 8.38 -15.38
CA GLY A 38 0.64 7.42 -16.45
C GLY A 38 1.34 6.16 -15.99
N LEU A 39 1.65 6.08 -14.70
CA LEU A 39 2.27 4.91 -14.11
C LEU A 39 1.22 4.07 -13.40
N SER A 40 1.64 2.92 -12.85
CA SER A 40 0.71 1.98 -12.20
C SER A 40 0.22 2.55 -10.88
N GLU A 41 -1.00 3.09 -10.86
CA GLU A 41 -1.61 3.66 -9.66
C GLU A 41 -2.92 2.97 -9.28
N GLU A 42 -3.31 1.92 -10.01
CA GLU A 42 -4.44 1.08 -9.65
C GLU A 42 -3.94 -0.23 -9.09
N TRP A 43 -4.61 -0.71 -8.06
CA TRP A 43 -4.17 -1.90 -7.35
C TRP A 43 -5.32 -2.90 -7.21
N GLU A 44 -5.04 -4.16 -7.40
CA GLU A 44 -5.99 -5.23 -7.14
C GLU A 44 -5.83 -5.69 -5.70
N VAL A 45 -6.90 -5.53 -4.92
CA VAL A 45 -6.92 -5.92 -3.51
C VAL A 45 -7.75 -7.18 -3.38
N ARG A 46 -7.18 -8.19 -2.75
CA ARG A 46 -7.84 -9.48 -2.60
C ARG A 46 -7.69 -9.99 -1.19
N GLY A 47 -8.81 -10.36 -0.57
CA GLY A 47 -8.81 -10.94 0.76
C GLY A 47 -8.44 -12.42 0.73
N ASN A 48 -7.75 -12.85 1.78
CA ASN A 48 -7.25 -14.22 1.88
C ASN A 48 -8.12 -15.11 2.77
N GLY A 49 -9.23 -14.59 3.27
CA GLY A 49 -10.16 -15.38 4.09
C GLY A 49 -9.79 -15.46 5.56
N ASN A 50 -8.64 -14.93 5.95
CA ASN A 50 -8.15 -14.96 7.33
C ASN A 50 -7.95 -13.57 7.92
N GLY A 51 -8.59 -12.56 7.32
CA GLY A 51 -8.47 -11.17 7.78
C GLY A 51 -7.31 -10.42 7.17
N THR A 52 -6.54 -11.06 6.31
CA THR A 52 -5.44 -10.41 5.61
C THR A 52 -5.77 -10.22 4.13
N HIS A 53 -5.00 -9.36 3.47
CA HIS A 53 -5.21 -9.02 2.07
C HIS A 53 -3.87 -8.97 1.34
N THR A 54 -3.92 -9.20 0.03
CA THR A 54 -2.79 -8.92 -0.86
C THR A 54 -3.14 -7.74 -1.74
N VAL A 55 -2.12 -6.99 -2.11
CA VAL A 55 -2.26 -5.80 -2.98
C VAL A 55 -1.26 -5.96 -4.11
N ARG A 56 -1.74 -5.97 -5.36
CA ARG A 56 -0.86 -6.18 -6.51
C ARG A 56 -1.26 -5.29 -7.68
N ILE A 57 -0.34 -5.15 -8.63
CA ILE A 57 -0.64 -4.49 -9.90
C ILE A 57 -1.57 -5.43 -10.68
N PRO A 58 -2.70 -4.94 -11.22
CA PRO A 58 -3.64 -5.79 -11.94
C PRO A 58 -2.95 -6.55 -13.09
N ASP A 59 -3.26 -7.85 -13.19
CA ASP A 59 -2.82 -8.72 -14.28
C ASP A 59 -1.30 -8.96 -14.34
N VAL A 60 -0.59 -8.63 -13.26
CA VAL A 60 0.87 -8.81 -13.18
C VAL A 60 1.21 -9.40 -11.81
N ASP A 61 2.19 -10.29 -11.77
CA ASP A 61 2.68 -10.84 -10.50
C ASP A 61 3.64 -9.84 -9.84
N ALA A 62 3.09 -8.73 -9.41
CA ALA A 62 3.85 -7.65 -8.78
C ALA A 62 3.06 -7.12 -7.59
N TYR A 63 3.51 -7.45 -6.39
CA TYR A 63 2.78 -7.22 -5.15
C TYR A 63 3.45 -6.13 -4.31
N VAL A 64 2.63 -5.37 -3.60
CA VAL A 64 3.14 -4.46 -2.57
C VAL A 64 3.80 -5.32 -1.49
N SER A 65 5.07 -5.07 -1.22
CA SER A 65 5.84 -5.90 -0.33
C SER A 65 7.04 -5.12 0.23
N PHE A 66 7.93 -5.81 0.88
CA PHE A 66 9.24 -5.30 1.30
C PHE A 66 10.20 -6.49 1.33
N ASP A 67 11.49 -6.19 1.27
CA ASP A 67 12.50 -7.23 1.22
C ASP A 67 12.97 -7.58 2.63
N GLY A 68 13.13 -8.88 2.90
CA GLY A 68 13.64 -9.35 4.18
C GLY A 68 12.64 -9.26 5.33
N GLU A 69 13.16 -9.08 6.54
CA GLU A 69 12.35 -9.00 7.73
C GLU A 69 11.74 -7.61 7.89
N PRO A 70 10.56 -7.50 8.52
CA PRO A 70 9.99 -6.17 8.75
C PRO A 70 10.87 -5.37 9.71
N ASP A 71 11.23 -4.18 9.30
CA ASP A 71 12.09 -3.29 10.07
C ASP A 71 11.63 -1.86 9.86
N MET A 72 11.90 -1.01 10.83
CA MET A 72 11.53 0.40 10.69
C MET A 72 12.27 1.03 9.53
N HIS A 73 11.52 1.79 8.72
CA HIS A 73 12.05 2.49 7.55
C HIS A 73 12.43 1.57 6.40
N GLU A 74 12.05 0.29 6.49
CA GLU A 74 12.25 -0.63 5.38
C GLU A 74 11.44 -0.15 4.17
N PRO A 75 12.07 0.06 2.99
CA PRO A 75 11.34 0.57 1.83
C PRO A 75 10.29 -0.42 1.34
N ALA A 76 9.12 0.10 0.97
CA ALA A 76 8.12 -0.70 0.31
C ALA A 76 8.47 -0.83 -1.17
N LEU A 77 8.41 -2.04 -1.67
CA LEU A 77 8.85 -2.39 -3.02
C LEU A 77 7.78 -3.23 -3.72
N VAL A 78 7.90 -3.31 -5.03
CA VAL A 78 7.11 -4.26 -5.82
C VAL A 78 7.93 -5.54 -5.94
N LEU A 79 7.35 -6.67 -5.50
CA LEU A 79 8.03 -7.97 -5.57
C LEU A 79 7.12 -9.00 -6.21
N PRO A 80 7.69 -10.05 -6.84
CA PRO A 80 6.88 -11.06 -7.54
C PRO A 80 6.14 -12.00 -6.60
N GLU A 81 6.49 -12.02 -5.33
CA GLU A 81 5.86 -12.90 -4.36
C GLU A 81 4.82 -12.13 -3.57
N SER A 82 3.68 -12.77 -3.30
CA SER A 82 2.62 -12.15 -2.55
C SER A 82 3.04 -11.94 -1.09
N ARG A 83 2.52 -10.87 -0.49
CA ARG A 83 2.68 -10.60 0.93
C ARG A 83 1.32 -10.22 1.49
N GLU A 84 1.01 -10.78 2.63
CA GLU A 84 -0.25 -10.51 3.31
C GLU A 84 -0.12 -9.27 4.18
N TRP A 85 -1.17 -8.45 4.13
CA TRP A 85 -1.24 -7.22 4.91
C TRP A 85 -2.54 -7.21 5.70
N ARG A 86 -2.52 -6.60 6.89
CA ARG A 86 -3.74 -6.36 7.64
C ARG A 86 -4.27 -4.99 7.27
N LEU A 87 -5.52 -4.94 6.81
CA LEU A 87 -6.18 -3.67 6.53
C LEU A 87 -7.04 -3.34 7.74
N ILE A 88 -6.63 -2.31 8.48
CA ILE A 88 -7.26 -1.91 9.74
C ILE A 88 -8.04 -0.63 9.47
N PRO A 89 -9.36 -0.63 9.71
CA PRO A 89 -10.17 0.57 9.45
C PRO A 89 -9.62 1.80 10.16
N GLY A 90 -9.52 2.89 9.42
CA GLY A 90 -9.11 4.18 9.96
C GLY A 90 -10.29 4.93 10.56
N MET A 91 -10.06 6.16 10.97
CA MET A 91 -11.09 6.97 11.60
C MET A 91 -12.16 7.43 10.62
N LYS A 92 -11.81 7.63 9.36
CA LYS A 92 -12.75 8.05 8.33
C LYS A 92 -13.21 6.86 7.51
N PRO A 93 -14.48 6.85 7.06
CA PRO A 93 -14.95 5.78 6.17
C PRO A 93 -14.09 5.68 4.91
N GLY A 94 -13.82 4.44 4.49
CA GLY A 94 -13.02 4.20 3.29
C GLY A 94 -11.53 4.33 3.50
N THR A 95 -11.07 4.57 4.72
CA THR A 95 -9.64 4.62 5.02
C THR A 95 -9.20 3.41 5.81
N TYR A 96 -7.97 2.98 5.57
CA TYR A 96 -7.40 1.80 6.23
C TYR A 96 -5.92 2.01 6.48
N PHE A 97 -5.45 1.50 7.61
CA PHE A 97 -4.03 1.33 7.81
C PHE A 97 -3.59 0.03 7.15
N ILE A 98 -2.45 0.04 6.51
CA ILE A 98 -1.91 -1.15 5.85
C ILE A 98 -0.79 -1.68 6.74
N GLY A 99 -1.13 -2.66 7.55
CA GLY A 99 -0.24 -3.16 8.60
C GLY A 99 0.46 -4.46 8.24
N VAL A 100 1.65 -4.63 8.78
CA VAL A 100 2.41 -5.87 8.68
C VAL A 100 1.74 -6.92 9.58
N THR A 101 1.65 -8.16 9.11
CA THR A 101 0.90 -9.19 9.83
C THR A 101 1.59 -9.68 11.10
N ASP A 102 2.91 -9.62 11.15
CA ASP A 102 3.68 -10.20 12.26
C ASP A 102 4.62 -9.19 12.93
N ALA A 103 4.33 -7.90 12.79
CA ALA A 103 5.13 -6.86 13.43
C ALA A 103 4.26 -5.61 13.64
N PRO A 104 4.57 -4.78 14.64
CA PRO A 104 3.78 -3.57 14.91
C PRO A 104 4.20 -2.41 14.00
N MET A 105 4.07 -2.61 12.70
CA MET A 105 4.46 -1.62 11.70
C MET A 105 3.40 -1.48 10.65
N ARG A 106 3.36 -0.32 9.99
CA ARG A 106 2.40 0.03 8.95
C ARG A 106 3.12 0.71 7.80
N LEU A 107 2.50 0.66 6.62
CA LEU A 107 2.99 1.46 5.49
C LEU A 107 2.75 2.93 5.76
N GLY A 108 3.76 3.74 5.53
CA GLY A 108 3.67 5.18 5.71
C GLY A 108 4.66 5.89 4.81
N LEU A 109 4.76 7.20 5.03
CA LEU A 109 5.68 8.03 4.27
C LEU A 109 7.11 7.77 4.73
N SER A 110 8.01 7.57 3.76
CA SER A 110 9.42 7.42 4.06
C SER A 110 9.99 8.74 4.60
N LEU A 111 10.95 8.61 5.51
CA LEU A 111 11.65 9.78 6.04
C LEU A 111 12.71 10.34 5.10
N LEU A 112 12.99 9.66 3.99
CA LEU A 112 13.93 10.16 3.01
C LEU A 112 13.37 11.40 2.33
N ARG A 113 14.21 12.41 2.22
CA ARG A 113 13.79 13.68 1.60
C ARG A 113 14.17 13.70 0.13
N ILE A 114 13.48 12.86 -0.63
CA ILE A 114 13.68 12.75 -2.07
C ILE A 114 12.34 12.90 -2.77
N PHE A 115 12.36 13.24 -4.02
CA PHE A 115 11.16 13.38 -4.84
C PHE A 115 11.25 12.41 -6.01
N PRO A 116 10.18 11.64 -6.30
CA PRO A 116 8.92 11.62 -5.56
C PRO A 116 9.05 10.97 -4.19
N PRO A 117 8.14 11.30 -3.24
CA PRO A 117 8.18 10.70 -1.91
C PRO A 117 8.08 9.18 -1.98
N ARG A 118 8.81 8.50 -1.12
CA ARG A 118 8.81 7.05 -1.06
C ARG A 118 7.91 6.54 0.06
N VAL A 119 7.55 5.26 -0.04
CA VAL A 119 6.74 4.58 0.96
C VAL A 119 7.64 3.60 1.71
N ALA A 120 7.47 3.52 3.02
CA ALA A 120 8.30 2.66 3.86
C ALA A 120 7.49 2.17 5.05
N LEU A 121 8.03 1.18 5.77
CA LEU A 121 7.43 0.73 7.02
C LEU A 121 7.66 1.76 8.11
N ALA A 122 6.62 2.05 8.88
CA ALA A 122 6.66 3.01 9.98
C ALA A 122 6.07 2.38 11.23
N PRO A 123 6.45 2.88 12.42
CA PRO A 123 5.90 2.33 13.66
C PRO A 123 4.39 2.50 13.75
N GLU A 124 3.74 1.60 14.47
CA GLU A 124 2.30 1.62 14.69
C GLU A 124 1.97 2.49 15.89
N TYR A 125 1.95 3.79 15.68
CA TYR A 125 1.71 4.76 16.75
C TYR A 125 0.31 5.34 16.75
N GLY A 126 -0.58 4.83 15.89
CA GLY A 126 -1.91 5.40 15.81
C GLY A 126 -1.95 6.77 15.16
N ASP A 127 -0.94 7.11 14.40
CA ASP A 127 -0.89 8.37 13.66
C ASP A 127 -1.96 8.35 12.56
N PRO A 128 -2.93 9.27 12.59
CA PRO A 128 -3.98 9.28 11.58
C PRO A 128 -3.46 9.57 10.17
N TYR A 129 -2.26 10.12 10.06
CA TYR A 129 -1.67 10.39 8.75
C TYR A 129 -1.10 9.17 8.07
N GLN A 130 -1.11 8.02 8.74
CA GLN A 130 -0.69 6.76 8.11
C GLN A 130 -1.85 6.00 7.46
N ALA A 131 -3.07 6.49 7.63
CA ALA A 131 -4.23 5.85 7.02
C ALA A 131 -4.32 6.19 5.54
N TRP A 132 -4.69 5.20 4.74
CA TRP A 132 -4.77 5.32 3.28
C TRP A 132 -6.24 5.28 2.86
N THR A 133 -6.61 6.11 1.89
CA THR A 133 -7.95 6.11 1.32
C THR A 133 -7.98 5.13 0.15
N PHE A 134 -8.88 4.15 0.23
CA PHE A 134 -9.08 3.18 -0.84
C PHE A 134 -10.25 3.62 -1.69
N GLN A 135 -9.97 4.07 -2.90
CA GLN A 135 -10.98 4.59 -3.83
C GLN A 135 -11.31 3.51 -4.86
N PRO A 136 -12.52 2.95 -4.84
CA PRO A 136 -12.89 1.93 -5.83
C PRO A 136 -12.79 2.47 -7.24
N VAL A 137 -12.30 1.62 -8.14
CA VAL A 137 -12.21 1.96 -9.55
C VAL A 137 -13.34 1.23 -10.27
N ASP A 138 -14.20 1.98 -10.96
CA ASP A 138 -15.32 1.42 -11.70
C ASP A 138 -14.92 1.16 -13.15
N TYR A 139 -15.34 0.01 -13.64
CA TYR A 139 -15.15 -0.35 -15.03
C TYR A 139 -16.47 -0.65 -15.70
#